data_4bb224de181a2ed615a95af9f2f6169b
#
_entry.id   4bb224de181a2ed615a95af9f2f6169b
#
_cell.length_a   1.000
_cell.length_b   1.000
_cell.length_c   1.000
_cell.angle_alpha   90.00
_cell.angle_beta   90.00
_cell.angle_gamma   90.00
#
_symmetry.space_group_name_H-M   'P 1'
#
loop_
_entity.id
_entity.type
_entity.pdbx_description
1 polymer ?
#
loop_
_entity_poly.entity_id
_entity_poly.type
_entity_poly.pdbx_seq_one_letter_code
_entity_poly.pdbx_strand_id
1 'polypeptide(L)'
;MKKLLTLIFAVASTQLFAQSWELDKSHTNIKFTVTHMVVSEVDGTFGDFSGTVTGGDDKFVGAAVEFTAQTASVDTDSERRDTHLKSDDFFNAEKFPTIKFSGKIVNEGGKYFLVGNFTMRDVTKPVK
;
A
#
# COMPACT_ATOMS: atom_id res chain seq x y z
N MET A 1 -59.26 -22.06 22.50
CA MET A 1 -58.67 -20.91 21.82
C MET A 1 -57.18 -20.82 22.18
N LYS A 2 -56.33 -21.34 21.30
CA LYS A 2 -54.87 -21.35 21.52
C LYS A 2 -54.30 -20.05 20.95
N LYS A 3 -53.80 -19.14 21.82
CA LYS A 3 -53.09 -17.95 21.40
C LYS A 3 -51.64 -18.31 21.03
N LEU A 4 -51.35 -18.31 19.75
CA LEU A 4 -50.00 -18.53 19.21
C LEU A 4 -49.24 -17.18 19.36
N LEU A 5 -48.32 -17.12 20.32
CA LEU A 5 -47.44 -15.97 20.54
C LEU A 5 -46.24 -16.12 19.61
N THR A 6 -46.27 -15.42 18.47
CA THR A 6 -45.16 -15.39 17.54
C THR A 6 -44.12 -14.43 18.05
N LEU A 7 -43.01 -14.95 18.60
CA LEU A 7 -41.85 -14.18 19.03
C LEU A 7 -41.01 -13.81 17.79
N ILE A 8 -41.15 -12.59 17.31
CA ILE A 8 -40.30 -12.04 16.25
C ILE A 8 -38.95 -11.69 16.86
N PHE A 9 -37.97 -12.54 16.60
CA PHE A 9 -36.55 -12.27 16.95
C PHE A 9 -36.00 -11.30 15.92
N ALA A 10 -35.98 -10.01 16.23
CA ALA A 10 -35.31 -8.99 15.43
C ALA A 10 -33.80 -9.17 15.58
N VAL A 11 -33.18 -9.84 14.62
CA VAL A 11 -31.71 -9.90 14.53
C VAL A 11 -31.23 -8.51 14.08
N ALA A 12 -30.82 -7.70 15.04
CA ALA A 12 -30.10 -6.46 14.76
C ALA A 12 -28.71 -6.86 14.24
N SER A 13 -28.55 -6.89 12.92
CA SER A 13 -27.25 -7.01 12.28
C SER A 13 -26.47 -5.71 12.55
N THR A 14 -25.60 -5.71 13.57
CA THR A 14 -24.61 -4.67 13.77
C THR A 14 -23.62 -4.75 12.63
N GLN A 15 -23.73 -3.84 11.69
CA GLN A 15 -22.74 -3.62 10.66
C GLN A 15 -21.48 -3.05 11.34
N LEU A 16 -20.50 -3.89 11.61
CA LEU A 16 -19.17 -3.44 12.02
C LEU A 16 -18.51 -2.80 10.78
N PHE A 17 -18.64 -1.50 10.65
CA PHE A 17 -17.85 -0.74 9.69
C PHE A 17 -16.39 -0.78 10.18
N ALA A 18 -15.55 -1.52 9.49
CA ALA A 18 -14.11 -1.41 9.70
C ALA A 18 -13.67 0.02 9.37
N GLN A 19 -13.06 0.70 10.34
CA GLN A 19 -12.53 2.04 10.13
C GLN A 19 -11.47 2.00 9.04
N SER A 20 -11.55 2.92 8.09
CA SER A 20 -10.62 3.03 6.96
C SER A 20 -9.99 4.42 6.94
N TRP A 21 -8.70 4.47 6.73
CA TRP A 21 -7.91 5.71 6.57
C TRP A 21 -7.26 5.71 5.21
N GLU A 22 -7.18 6.86 4.59
CA GLU A 22 -6.46 7.08 3.34
C GLU A 22 -5.17 7.84 3.61
N LEU A 23 -4.16 7.67 2.75
CA LEU A 23 -2.92 8.43 2.85
C LEU A 23 -3.17 9.91 2.53
N ASP A 24 -2.71 10.78 3.41
CA ASP A 24 -2.64 12.22 3.14
C ASP A 24 -1.46 12.52 2.20
N LYS A 25 -1.77 12.77 0.93
CA LYS A 25 -0.76 13.06 -0.10
C LYS A 25 0.09 14.30 0.19
N SER A 26 -0.44 15.25 0.97
CA SER A 26 0.29 16.48 1.31
C SER A 26 1.39 16.26 2.35
N HIS A 27 1.25 15.20 3.16
CA HIS A 27 2.20 14.85 4.23
C HIS A 27 2.87 13.49 4.04
N THR A 28 2.69 12.88 2.86
CA THR A 28 3.26 11.56 2.55
C THR A 28 4.20 11.67 1.35
N ASN A 29 5.39 11.10 1.47
CA ASN A 29 6.35 10.97 0.38
C ASN A 29 6.72 9.51 0.18
N ILE A 30 6.67 9.05 -1.06
CA ILE A 30 7.17 7.73 -1.45
C ILE A 30 8.53 7.92 -2.11
N LYS A 31 9.56 7.49 -1.41
CA LYS A 31 10.96 7.64 -1.83
C LYS A 31 11.62 6.30 -2.01
N PHE A 32 12.60 6.28 -2.88
CA PHE A 32 13.55 5.17 -3.00
C PHE A 32 14.96 5.71 -3.17
N THR A 33 15.92 4.93 -2.76
CA THR A 33 17.35 5.21 -2.95
C THR A 33 17.97 3.99 -3.62
N VAL A 34 18.74 4.21 -4.66
CA VAL A 34 19.51 3.15 -5.34
C VAL A 34 20.98 3.52 -5.38
N THR A 35 21.83 2.53 -5.11
CA THR A 35 23.27 2.70 -5.24
C THR A 35 23.66 2.55 -6.70
N HIS A 36 24.29 3.58 -7.25
CA HIS A 36 24.78 3.58 -8.62
C HIS A 36 26.30 3.42 -8.63
N MET A 37 26.79 2.39 -9.32
CA MET A 37 28.22 2.07 -9.50
C MET A 37 29.02 1.98 -8.19
N VAL A 38 28.38 1.55 -7.09
CA VAL A 38 28.99 1.34 -5.76
C VAL A 38 29.46 2.63 -5.04
N VAL A 39 29.49 3.77 -5.72
CA VAL A 39 30.10 5.04 -5.21
C VAL A 39 29.12 6.21 -5.09
N SER A 40 27.94 6.13 -5.66
CA SER A 40 26.93 7.20 -5.56
C SER A 40 25.54 6.64 -5.30
N GLU A 41 24.73 7.42 -4.60
CA GLU A 41 23.33 7.14 -4.39
C GLU A 41 22.49 8.05 -5.28
N VAL A 42 21.41 7.51 -5.79
CA VAL A 42 20.40 8.25 -6.53
C VAL A 42 19.09 8.11 -5.79
N ASP A 43 18.57 9.22 -5.34
CA ASP A 43 17.25 9.32 -4.73
C ASP A 43 16.19 9.57 -5.81
N GLY A 44 15.02 9.01 -5.60
CA GLY A 44 13.86 9.26 -6.42
C GLY A 44 12.57 9.19 -5.62
N THR A 45 11.52 9.73 -6.20
CA THR A 45 10.18 9.73 -5.63
C THR A 45 9.17 9.20 -6.64
N PHE A 46 8.00 8.79 -6.15
CA PHE A 46 6.80 8.58 -6.96
C PHE A 46 5.76 9.61 -6.54
N GLY A 47 5.43 10.54 -7.44
CA GLY A 47 4.50 11.64 -7.15
C GLY A 47 3.03 11.25 -7.19
N ASP A 48 2.66 10.19 -7.92
CA ASP A 48 1.29 9.68 -7.98
C ASP A 48 1.18 8.32 -7.30
N PHE A 49 0.52 8.33 -6.15
CA PHE A 49 0.32 7.14 -5.32
C PHE A 49 -1.00 7.23 -4.56
N SER A 50 -1.46 6.10 -4.07
CA SER A 50 -2.58 5.99 -3.15
C SER A 50 -2.33 4.87 -2.15
N GLY A 51 -3.00 4.93 -1.02
CA GLY A 51 -2.94 3.86 -0.05
C GLY A 51 -4.05 3.97 0.98
N THR A 52 -4.42 2.83 1.52
CA THR A 52 -5.45 2.71 2.56
C THR A 52 -4.95 1.83 3.69
N VAL A 53 -5.40 2.15 4.89
CA VAL A 53 -5.25 1.32 6.09
C VAL A 53 -6.63 1.02 6.60
N THR A 54 -6.98 -0.26 6.76
CA THR A 54 -8.35 -0.67 7.13
C THR A 54 -8.34 -1.63 8.31
N GLY A 55 -9.19 -1.37 9.29
CA GLY A 55 -9.32 -2.21 10.49
C GLY A 55 -8.11 -2.09 11.42
N GLY A 56 -7.83 -3.18 12.15
CA GLY A 56 -6.80 -3.20 13.19
C GLY A 56 -7.34 -2.82 14.57
N ASP A 57 -6.47 -2.93 15.56
CA ASP A 57 -6.75 -2.47 16.93
C ASP A 57 -6.44 -0.96 17.08
N ASP A 58 -6.56 -0.44 18.31
CA ASP A 58 -6.28 0.98 18.63
C ASP A 58 -4.85 1.43 18.28
N LYS A 59 -3.95 0.49 18.01
CA LYS A 59 -2.56 0.71 17.61
C LYS A 59 -2.28 0.24 16.19
N PHE A 60 -3.32 0.05 15.38
CA PHE A 60 -3.27 -0.45 14.00
C PHE A 60 -2.72 -1.88 13.84
N VAL A 61 -2.51 -2.63 14.91
CA VAL A 61 -2.04 -4.02 14.78
C VAL A 61 -3.14 -4.87 14.14
N GLY A 62 -2.77 -5.61 13.09
CA GLY A 62 -3.69 -6.39 12.28
C GLY A 62 -4.42 -5.60 11.18
N ALA A 63 -4.23 -4.28 11.10
CA ALA A 63 -4.80 -3.47 10.02
C ALA A 63 -4.29 -3.94 8.67
N ALA A 64 -5.18 -4.06 7.69
CA ALA A 64 -4.83 -4.28 6.30
C ALA A 64 -4.28 -3.01 5.68
N VAL A 65 -3.19 -3.12 4.93
CA VAL A 65 -2.55 -2.01 4.23
C VAL A 65 -2.47 -2.32 2.75
N GLU A 66 -3.07 -1.45 1.95
CA GLU A 66 -2.98 -1.48 0.49
C GLU A 66 -2.28 -0.21 0.03
N PHE A 67 -1.33 -0.36 -0.89
CA PHE A 67 -0.58 0.75 -1.45
C PHE A 67 -0.38 0.55 -2.95
N THR A 68 -0.49 1.64 -3.72
CA THR A 68 -0.23 1.65 -5.15
C THR A 68 0.50 2.93 -5.52
N ALA A 69 1.58 2.82 -6.31
CA ALA A 69 2.25 3.95 -6.94
C ALA A 69 2.23 3.79 -8.47
N GLN A 70 2.06 4.89 -9.19
CA GLN A 70 2.16 4.91 -10.65
C GLN A 70 3.63 4.96 -11.06
N THR A 71 4.10 3.98 -11.82
CA THR A 71 5.51 3.92 -12.27
C THR A 71 5.88 5.09 -13.16
N ALA A 72 4.92 5.62 -13.93
CA ALA A 72 5.14 6.80 -14.77
C ALA A 72 5.38 8.09 -13.98
N SER A 73 5.08 8.12 -12.67
CA SER A 73 5.28 9.27 -11.80
C SER A 73 6.66 9.32 -11.14
N VAL A 74 7.58 8.46 -11.56
CA VAL A 74 8.96 8.47 -11.08
C VAL A 74 9.64 9.79 -11.40
N ASP A 75 10.30 10.35 -10.40
CA ASP A 75 11.04 11.61 -10.47
C ASP A 75 12.34 11.49 -9.67
N THR A 76 13.46 11.75 -10.32
CA THR A 76 14.81 11.72 -9.74
C THR A 76 15.53 13.05 -9.94
N ASP A 77 14.81 14.15 -10.21
CA ASP A 77 15.36 15.46 -10.55
C ASP A 77 16.21 15.45 -11.85
N SER A 78 15.94 14.50 -12.77
CA SER A 78 16.63 14.39 -14.05
C SER A 78 15.71 13.80 -15.11
N GLU A 79 15.16 14.63 -15.98
CA GLU A 79 14.23 14.23 -17.03
C GLU A 79 14.79 13.10 -17.92
N ARG A 80 16.09 13.18 -18.27
CA ARG A 80 16.75 12.13 -19.06
C ARG A 80 16.77 10.80 -18.32
N ARG A 81 17.06 10.80 -17.03
CA ARG A 81 17.08 9.59 -16.20
C ARG A 81 15.67 9.06 -16.00
N ASP A 82 14.71 9.92 -15.73
CA ASP A 82 13.32 9.54 -15.52
C ASP A 82 12.71 8.90 -16.78
N THR A 83 13.02 9.43 -17.96
CA THR A 83 12.63 8.83 -19.24
C THR A 83 13.21 7.42 -19.38
N HIS A 84 14.49 7.22 -19.02
CA HIS A 84 15.13 5.90 -19.07
C HIS A 84 14.55 4.95 -18.01
N LEU A 85 14.26 5.43 -16.80
CA LEU A 85 13.62 4.62 -15.76
C LEU A 85 12.22 4.13 -16.16
N LYS A 86 11.48 4.89 -16.96
CA LYS A 86 10.15 4.52 -17.47
C LYS A 86 10.21 3.51 -18.61
N SER A 87 11.36 3.36 -19.26
CA SER A 87 11.55 2.44 -20.37
C SER A 87 11.54 0.95 -19.94
N ASP A 88 11.59 0.05 -20.92
CA ASP A 88 11.60 -1.39 -20.70
C ASP A 88 12.89 -1.91 -20.03
N ASP A 89 13.97 -1.15 -20.07
CA ASP A 89 15.20 -1.44 -19.32
C ASP A 89 15.00 -1.46 -17.80
N PHE A 90 14.03 -0.67 -17.30
CA PHE A 90 13.75 -0.50 -15.86
C PHE A 90 12.30 -0.81 -15.50
N PHE A 91 11.50 0.20 -15.21
CA PHE A 91 10.12 -0.02 -14.72
C PHE A 91 9.17 -0.49 -15.82
N ASN A 92 9.43 -0.18 -17.07
CA ASN A 92 8.54 -0.45 -18.20
C ASN A 92 7.11 0.04 -17.88
N ALA A 93 6.98 1.35 -17.65
CA ALA A 93 5.77 1.97 -17.14
C ALA A 93 4.55 1.78 -18.08
N GLU A 94 4.78 1.60 -19.37
CA GLU A 94 3.72 1.33 -20.35
C GLU A 94 3.09 -0.05 -20.11
N LYS A 95 3.91 -1.08 -19.89
CA LYS A 95 3.44 -2.45 -19.67
C LYS A 95 3.07 -2.72 -18.22
N PHE A 96 3.80 -2.12 -17.28
CA PHE A 96 3.64 -2.30 -15.84
C PHE A 96 3.39 -0.96 -15.16
N PRO A 97 2.19 -0.40 -15.28
CA PRO A 97 1.91 0.98 -14.87
C PRO A 97 1.94 1.20 -13.36
N THR A 98 1.93 0.12 -12.55
CA THR A 98 1.83 0.25 -11.10
C THR A 98 2.84 -0.61 -10.35
N ILE A 99 3.30 -0.06 -9.22
CA ILE A 99 3.93 -0.78 -8.12
C ILE A 99 2.89 -0.94 -7.01
N LYS A 100 2.81 -2.12 -6.39
CA LYS A 100 1.79 -2.41 -5.37
C LYS A 100 2.39 -3.05 -4.13
N PHE A 101 1.79 -2.77 -3.00
CA PHE A 101 1.97 -3.50 -1.75
C PHE A 101 0.61 -3.86 -1.18
N SER A 102 0.48 -5.10 -0.71
CA SER A 102 -0.70 -5.59 -0.01
C SER A 102 -0.25 -6.40 1.20
N GLY A 103 -0.68 -6.02 2.37
CA GLY A 103 -0.23 -6.68 3.59
C GLY A 103 -0.94 -6.20 4.83
N LYS A 104 -0.27 -6.33 5.95
CA LYS A 104 -0.80 -5.93 7.26
C LYS A 104 0.28 -5.40 8.20
N ILE A 105 -0.17 -4.64 9.19
CA ILE A 105 0.66 -4.18 10.29
C ILE A 105 0.76 -5.28 11.35
N VAL A 106 1.98 -5.61 11.76
CA VAL A 106 2.25 -6.54 12.86
C VAL A 106 3.12 -5.86 13.91
N ASN A 107 2.99 -6.28 15.17
CA ASN A 107 3.85 -5.84 16.27
C ASN A 107 4.65 -7.04 16.78
N GLU A 108 5.97 -6.91 16.80
CA GLU A 108 6.89 -7.92 17.32
C GLU A 108 7.84 -7.25 18.32
N GLY A 109 7.68 -7.59 19.57
CA GLY A 109 8.55 -7.06 20.65
C GLY A 109 8.50 -5.54 20.79
N GLY A 110 7.36 -4.90 20.52
CA GLY A 110 7.18 -3.45 20.60
C GLY A 110 7.59 -2.68 19.34
N LYS A 111 8.05 -3.37 18.30
CA LYS A 111 8.35 -2.79 16.99
C LYS A 111 7.25 -3.11 15.99
N TYR A 112 6.90 -2.13 15.16
CA TYR A 112 5.88 -2.29 14.13
C TYR A 112 6.53 -2.60 12.79
N PHE A 113 5.93 -3.53 12.06
CA PHE A 113 6.35 -3.93 10.73
C PHE A 113 5.16 -3.97 9.78
N LEU A 114 5.41 -3.65 8.52
CA LEU A 114 4.52 -3.98 7.41
C LEU A 114 4.96 -5.32 6.84
N VAL A 115 4.08 -6.32 6.89
CA VAL A 115 4.35 -7.66 6.36
C VAL A 115 3.33 -7.96 5.27
N GLY A 116 3.81 -8.25 4.08
CA GLY A 116 2.92 -8.50 2.95
C GLY A 116 3.67 -8.80 1.66
N ASN A 117 2.97 -8.61 0.56
CA ASN A 117 3.48 -8.86 -0.78
C ASN A 117 3.74 -7.54 -1.50
N PHE A 118 4.95 -7.40 -2.02
CA PHE A 118 5.36 -6.29 -2.87
C PHE A 118 5.42 -6.75 -4.31
N THR A 119 4.74 -6.03 -5.21
CA THR A 119 4.65 -6.36 -6.64
C THR A 119 5.24 -5.24 -7.48
N MET A 120 6.18 -5.57 -8.33
CA MET A 120 6.80 -4.68 -9.31
C MET A 120 7.10 -5.46 -10.60
N ARG A 121 6.71 -4.94 -11.76
CA ARG A 121 6.84 -5.61 -13.07
C ARG A 121 6.27 -7.04 -13.07
N ASP A 122 5.07 -7.23 -12.52
CA ASP A 122 4.41 -8.54 -12.34
C ASP A 122 5.18 -9.58 -11.50
N VAL A 123 6.28 -9.18 -10.86
CA VAL A 123 7.00 -10.00 -9.90
C VAL A 123 6.53 -9.64 -8.49
N THR A 124 5.98 -10.62 -7.79
CA THR A 124 5.51 -10.46 -6.41
C THR A 124 6.45 -11.19 -5.45
N LYS A 125 6.90 -10.50 -4.41
CA LYS A 125 7.74 -11.08 -3.35
C LYS A 125 7.21 -10.71 -1.97
N PRO A 126 7.28 -11.63 -1.00
CA PRO A 126 7.02 -11.31 0.39
C PRO A 126 8.10 -10.37 0.91
N VAL A 127 7.67 -9.35 1.68
CA VAL A 127 8.55 -8.35 2.29
C VAL A 127 8.13 -8.07 3.73
N LYS A 128 9.06 -7.57 4.53
CA LYS A 128 8.86 -7.15 5.91
C LYS A 128 9.66 -5.89 6.20
#